data_f3c0a8d4857df07907c2298b7acbab02
#
_entry.id   f3c0a8d4857df07907c2298b7acbab02
#
_cell.length_a   1.000
_cell.length_b   1.000
_cell.length_c   1.000
_cell.angle_alpha   90.00
_cell.angle_beta   90.00
_cell.angle_gamma   90.00
#
_symmetry.space_group_name_H-M   'P 1'
#
loop_
_entity.id
_entity.type
_entity.pdbx_description
1 polymer ?
#
loop_
_entity_poly.entity_id
_entity_poly.type
_entity_poly.pdbx_seq_one_letter_code
_entity_poly.pdbx_strand_id
1 'polypeptide(L)'
;MNAKEYYKTISEATHTIFEESVNHCNFLGKLYDYSASIQEWLDVIPSSQEKQMIDYSLEQVEFSCLSLLSGMYRQSFASLRLSLELLFGSVYFSAYRLEYLEWKNGSRDLKWQTINDENNGVLSQRFSNVFFPELSTHIDAHRNTANSVYRELSEFVHGNYSTWNREKPSLSVNENLIEQYRQRFQLISLACHFLLSMRYLKEIEPQKLHKIEVHVMDELQYIPEIRLVFGGAVEGK
;
A
#
# COMPACT_ATOMS: atom_id res chain seq x y z
N MET A 1 -39.64 12.59 -8.79
CA MET A 1 -38.20 12.79 -9.09
C MET A 1 -37.83 11.83 -10.23
N ASN A 2 -37.34 12.34 -11.34
CA ASN A 2 -36.88 11.50 -12.44
C ASN A 2 -35.45 10.99 -12.17
N ALA A 3 -34.95 10.01 -12.94
CA ALA A 3 -33.63 9.43 -12.73
C ALA A 3 -32.47 10.46 -12.79
N LYS A 4 -32.58 11.43 -13.71
CA LYS A 4 -31.56 12.48 -13.84
C LYS A 4 -31.49 13.40 -12.61
N GLU A 5 -32.62 13.76 -12.06
CA GLU A 5 -32.72 14.54 -10.82
C GLU A 5 -32.18 13.75 -9.63
N TYR A 6 -32.51 12.46 -9.54
CA TYR A 6 -31.98 11.58 -8.49
C TYR A 6 -30.43 11.52 -8.48
N TYR A 7 -29.82 11.28 -9.66
CA TYR A 7 -28.37 11.24 -9.74
C TYR A 7 -27.70 12.60 -9.51
N LYS A 8 -28.35 13.70 -9.87
CA LYS A 8 -27.87 15.05 -9.52
C LYS A 8 -27.83 15.26 -8.01
N THR A 9 -28.89 14.88 -7.30
CA THR A 9 -28.94 14.97 -5.83
C THR A 9 -27.84 14.15 -5.17
N ILE A 10 -27.54 12.94 -5.68
CA ILE A 10 -26.42 12.14 -5.19
C ILE A 10 -25.09 12.86 -5.43
N SER A 11 -24.87 13.42 -6.62
CA SER A 11 -23.63 14.13 -6.96
C SER A 11 -23.43 15.36 -6.06
N GLU A 12 -24.47 16.14 -5.82
CA GLU A 12 -24.42 17.30 -4.93
C GLU A 12 -24.11 16.89 -3.49
N ALA A 13 -24.74 15.82 -2.99
CA ALA A 13 -24.46 15.27 -1.67
C ALA A 13 -23.02 14.77 -1.55
N THR A 14 -22.50 14.06 -2.58
CA THR A 14 -21.10 13.59 -2.61
C THR A 14 -20.13 14.76 -2.59
N HIS A 15 -20.42 15.85 -3.29
CA HIS A 15 -19.57 17.04 -3.30
C HIS A 15 -19.51 17.70 -1.90
N THR A 16 -20.65 17.83 -1.23
CA THR A 16 -20.71 18.38 0.14
C THR A 16 -19.86 17.52 1.10
N ILE A 17 -19.99 16.20 1.01
CA ILE A 17 -19.21 15.27 1.85
C ILE A 17 -17.72 15.37 1.55
N PHE A 18 -17.34 15.52 0.29
CA PHE A 18 -15.95 15.69 -0.10
C PHE A 18 -15.33 16.91 0.59
N GLU A 19 -15.97 18.06 0.51
CA GLU A 19 -15.52 19.30 1.16
C GLU A 19 -15.41 19.15 2.69
N GLU A 20 -16.42 18.53 3.31
CA GLU A 20 -16.39 18.25 4.75
C GLU A 20 -15.26 17.27 5.11
N SER A 21 -15.11 16.18 4.35
CA SER A 21 -14.10 15.14 4.60
C SER A 21 -12.68 15.68 4.49
N VAL A 22 -12.40 16.57 3.54
CA VAL A 22 -11.08 17.23 3.41
C VAL A 22 -10.71 17.96 4.70
N ASN A 23 -11.67 18.62 5.36
CA ASN A 23 -11.44 19.33 6.61
C ASN A 23 -11.20 18.37 7.81
N HIS A 24 -11.76 17.16 7.77
CA HIS A 24 -11.57 16.14 8.82
C HIS A 24 -10.34 15.25 8.59
N CYS A 25 -9.82 15.16 7.38
CA CYS A 25 -8.68 14.29 7.04
C CYS A 25 -7.35 15.00 7.28
N ASN A 26 -6.87 15.02 8.52
CA ASN A 26 -5.60 15.64 8.92
C ASN A 26 -4.34 14.89 8.42
N PHE A 27 -4.50 13.76 7.73
CA PHE A 27 -3.42 12.92 7.22
C PHE A 27 -3.26 12.95 5.69
N LEU A 28 -3.95 13.85 4.98
CA LEU A 28 -3.84 13.98 3.52
C LEU A 28 -2.40 14.25 3.07
N GLY A 29 -1.62 14.99 3.87
CA GLY A 29 -0.19 15.17 3.63
C GLY A 29 0.57 13.84 3.58
N LYS A 30 0.27 12.90 4.48
CA LYS A 30 0.89 11.56 4.48
C LYS A 30 0.53 10.71 3.26
N LEU A 31 -0.70 10.85 2.75
CA LEU A 31 -1.10 10.21 1.49
C LEU A 31 -0.32 10.77 0.30
N TYR A 32 -0.16 12.10 0.26
CA TYR A 32 0.63 12.78 -0.76
C TYR A 32 2.11 12.39 -0.69
N ASP A 33 2.69 12.39 0.51
CA ASP A 33 4.10 11.99 0.75
C ASP A 33 4.34 10.54 0.32
N TYR A 34 3.38 9.63 0.60
CA TYR A 34 3.46 8.24 0.13
C TYR A 34 3.45 8.16 -1.39
N SER A 35 2.55 8.90 -2.06
CA SER A 35 2.48 8.92 -3.52
C SER A 35 3.78 9.42 -4.14
N ALA A 36 4.35 10.51 -3.59
CA ALA A 36 5.65 11.02 -4.00
C ALA A 36 6.77 10.00 -3.80
N SER A 37 6.78 9.35 -2.64
CA SER A 37 7.77 8.30 -2.32
C SER A 37 7.73 7.13 -3.29
N ILE A 38 6.55 6.59 -3.59
CA ILE A 38 6.43 5.47 -4.55
C ILE A 38 6.87 5.90 -5.94
N GLN A 39 6.60 7.14 -6.35
CA GLN A 39 7.08 7.69 -7.63
C GLN A 39 8.62 7.76 -7.66
N GLU A 40 9.27 8.18 -6.56
CA GLU A 40 10.73 8.18 -6.44
C GLU A 40 11.31 6.76 -6.47
N TRP A 41 10.66 5.78 -5.84
CA TRP A 41 11.02 4.37 -5.98
C TRP A 41 10.94 3.91 -7.44
N LEU A 42 9.89 4.28 -8.17
CA LEU A 42 9.77 3.97 -9.60
C LEU A 42 10.92 4.56 -10.43
N ASP A 43 11.45 5.72 -10.05
CA ASP A 43 12.59 6.33 -10.74
C ASP A 43 13.91 5.58 -10.54
N VAL A 44 14.10 4.97 -9.37
CA VAL A 44 15.38 4.33 -9.00
C VAL A 44 15.41 2.82 -9.18
N ILE A 45 14.27 2.15 -9.10
CA ILE A 45 14.16 0.69 -9.35
C ILE A 45 14.61 0.39 -10.79
N PRO A 46 15.41 -0.68 -11.01
CA PRO A 46 15.80 -1.10 -12.35
C PRO A 46 14.59 -1.30 -13.27
N SER A 47 14.73 -0.97 -14.54
CA SER A 47 13.64 -1.12 -15.50
C SER A 47 13.21 -2.58 -15.63
N SER A 48 11.96 -2.84 -15.30
CA SER A 48 11.37 -4.18 -15.31
C SER A 48 9.88 -4.10 -15.68
N GLN A 49 9.31 -5.21 -16.12
CA GLN A 49 7.91 -5.22 -16.53
C GLN A 49 6.94 -5.10 -15.34
N GLU A 50 7.36 -5.56 -14.18
CA GLU A 50 6.60 -5.49 -12.94
C GLU A 50 6.45 -4.07 -12.38
N LYS A 51 7.28 -3.11 -12.80
CA LYS A 51 7.14 -1.68 -12.42
C LYS A 51 5.76 -1.12 -12.73
N GLN A 52 5.14 -1.56 -13.82
CA GLN A 52 3.77 -1.14 -14.16
C GLN A 52 2.76 -1.53 -13.09
N MET A 53 3.01 -2.61 -12.34
CA MET A 53 2.13 -2.99 -11.24
C MET A 53 2.31 -2.07 -10.02
N ILE A 54 3.52 -1.56 -9.77
CA ILE A 54 3.77 -0.57 -8.71
C ILE A 54 3.05 0.73 -9.06
N ASP A 55 3.17 1.18 -10.29
CA ASP A 55 2.49 2.38 -10.78
C ASP A 55 0.96 2.23 -10.66
N TYR A 56 0.40 1.10 -11.11
CA TYR A 56 -1.02 0.83 -10.96
C TYR A 56 -1.46 0.65 -9.50
N SER A 57 -0.58 0.16 -8.62
CA SER A 57 -0.80 0.14 -7.18
C SER A 57 -0.98 1.56 -6.62
N LEU A 58 -0.19 2.52 -7.09
CA LEU A 58 -0.29 3.92 -6.72
C LEU A 58 -1.63 4.53 -7.16
N GLU A 59 -2.08 4.28 -8.39
CA GLU A 59 -3.41 4.70 -8.85
C GLU A 59 -4.52 4.17 -7.92
N GLN A 60 -4.38 2.94 -7.39
CA GLN A 60 -5.36 2.39 -6.45
C GLN A 60 -5.36 3.11 -5.10
N VAL A 61 -4.22 3.63 -4.63
CA VAL A 61 -4.17 4.51 -3.44
C VAL A 61 -4.92 5.82 -3.71
N GLU A 62 -4.74 6.42 -4.88
CA GLU A 62 -5.43 7.64 -5.27
C GLU A 62 -6.95 7.43 -5.36
N PHE A 63 -7.42 6.35 -6.00
CA PHE A 63 -8.84 5.97 -6.01
C PHE A 63 -9.38 5.67 -4.62
N SER A 64 -8.56 5.08 -3.76
CA SER A 64 -8.91 4.82 -2.37
C SER A 64 -9.15 6.14 -1.62
N CYS A 65 -8.24 7.11 -1.76
CA CYS A 65 -8.35 8.43 -1.16
C CYS A 65 -9.59 9.19 -1.69
N LEU A 66 -9.78 9.23 -3.01
CA LEU A 66 -10.94 9.87 -3.63
C LEU A 66 -12.25 9.27 -3.12
N SER A 67 -12.33 7.94 -3.02
CA SER A 67 -13.50 7.24 -2.47
C SER A 67 -13.73 7.56 -0.99
N LEU A 68 -12.65 7.64 -0.19
CA LEU A 68 -12.70 8.01 1.22
C LEU A 68 -13.34 9.39 1.39
N LEU A 69 -12.80 10.38 0.68
CA LEU A 69 -13.26 11.78 0.75
C LEU A 69 -14.70 11.94 0.23
N SER A 70 -15.12 11.07 -0.69
CA SER A 70 -16.48 11.05 -1.21
C SER A 70 -17.49 10.28 -0.33
N GLY A 71 -17.08 9.78 0.85
CA GLY A 71 -17.93 8.98 1.73
C GLY A 71 -18.19 7.54 1.26
N MET A 72 -17.49 7.10 0.21
CA MET A 72 -17.58 5.73 -0.34
C MET A 72 -16.59 4.80 0.37
N TYR A 73 -16.75 4.63 1.67
CA TYR A 73 -15.77 3.96 2.55
C TYR A 73 -15.45 2.53 2.13
N ARG A 74 -16.46 1.73 1.76
CA ARG A 74 -16.23 0.35 1.32
C ARG A 74 -15.33 0.28 0.09
N GLN A 75 -15.57 1.15 -0.90
CA GLN A 75 -14.77 1.26 -2.11
C GLN A 75 -13.36 1.73 -1.79
N SER A 76 -13.23 2.66 -0.85
CA SER A 76 -11.95 3.13 -0.35
C SER A 76 -11.11 1.98 0.21
N PHE A 77 -11.64 1.19 1.15
CA PHE A 77 -10.93 0.04 1.72
C PHE A 77 -10.65 -1.06 0.69
N ALA A 78 -11.54 -1.28 -0.28
CA ALA A 78 -11.34 -2.25 -1.35
C ALA A 78 -10.18 -1.84 -2.28
N SER A 79 -10.12 -0.57 -2.68
CA SER A 79 -9.01 -0.04 -3.49
C SER A 79 -7.70 -0.04 -2.72
N LEU A 80 -7.72 0.29 -1.42
CA LEU A 80 -6.54 0.23 -0.56
C LEU A 80 -5.99 -1.20 -0.42
N ARG A 81 -6.88 -2.21 -0.32
CA ARG A 81 -6.47 -3.62 -0.34
C ARG A 81 -5.83 -4.01 -1.67
N LEU A 82 -6.44 -3.59 -2.79
CA LEU A 82 -5.90 -3.89 -4.12
C LEU A 82 -4.53 -3.25 -4.33
N SER A 83 -4.31 -2.02 -3.83
CA SER A 83 -2.99 -1.38 -3.89
C SER A 83 -1.91 -2.22 -3.19
N LEU A 84 -2.20 -2.74 -2.00
CA LEU A 84 -1.29 -3.62 -1.26
C LEU A 84 -0.99 -4.91 -2.03
N GLU A 85 -2.03 -5.57 -2.58
CA GLU A 85 -1.85 -6.80 -3.39
C GLU A 85 -0.97 -6.55 -4.62
N LEU A 86 -1.17 -5.45 -5.31
CA LEU A 86 -0.43 -5.13 -6.54
C LEU A 86 1.03 -4.80 -6.26
N LEU A 87 1.32 -4.01 -5.22
CA LEU A 87 2.71 -3.70 -4.87
C LEU A 87 3.46 -4.95 -4.40
N PHE A 88 2.87 -5.74 -3.53
CA PHE A 88 3.45 -7.01 -3.08
C PHE A 88 3.60 -8.01 -4.24
N GLY A 89 2.60 -8.09 -5.11
CA GLY A 89 2.63 -8.89 -6.33
C GLY A 89 3.73 -8.47 -7.30
N SER A 90 3.95 -7.18 -7.46
CA SER A 90 5.06 -6.64 -8.27
C SER A 90 6.41 -7.14 -7.75
N VAL A 91 6.65 -7.00 -6.44
CA VAL A 91 7.89 -7.49 -5.82
C VAL A 91 8.01 -9.02 -5.93
N TYR A 92 6.92 -9.76 -5.76
CA TYR A 92 6.89 -11.21 -5.97
C TYR A 92 7.31 -11.59 -7.41
N PHE A 93 6.73 -10.96 -8.39
CA PHE A 93 7.03 -11.22 -9.80
C PHE A 93 8.42 -10.75 -10.24
N SER A 94 9.07 -9.85 -9.48
CA SER A 94 10.46 -9.51 -9.72
C SER A 94 11.43 -10.69 -9.52
N ALA A 95 11.02 -11.67 -8.71
CA ALA A 95 11.78 -12.88 -8.43
C ALA A 95 11.22 -14.13 -9.16
N TYR A 96 9.92 -14.16 -9.44
CA TYR A 96 9.21 -15.32 -10.01
C TYR A 96 8.72 -15.05 -11.43
N ARG A 97 9.67 -14.98 -12.38
CA ARG A 97 9.40 -14.59 -13.77
C ARG A 97 8.39 -15.47 -14.49
N LEU A 98 8.42 -16.79 -14.28
CA LEU A 98 7.47 -17.70 -14.89
C LEU A 98 6.04 -17.37 -14.46
N GLU A 99 5.84 -17.20 -13.16
CA GLU A 99 4.53 -16.90 -12.59
C GLU A 99 3.99 -15.53 -13.04
N TYR A 100 4.88 -14.54 -13.25
CA TYR A 100 4.52 -13.27 -13.88
C TYR A 100 3.94 -13.48 -15.29
N LEU A 101 4.58 -14.31 -16.12
CA LEU A 101 4.12 -14.56 -17.48
C LEU A 101 2.79 -15.34 -17.50
N GLU A 102 2.61 -16.29 -16.60
CA GLU A 102 1.36 -17.02 -16.41
C GLU A 102 0.22 -16.07 -16.00
N TRP A 103 0.48 -15.18 -15.03
CA TRP A 103 -0.47 -14.17 -14.61
C TRP A 103 -0.82 -13.20 -15.76
N LYS A 104 0.18 -12.70 -16.47
CA LYS A 104 -0.01 -11.78 -17.59
C LYS A 104 -0.86 -12.40 -18.72
N ASN A 105 -0.74 -13.69 -18.92
CA ASN A 105 -1.52 -14.44 -19.94
C ASN A 105 -2.89 -14.91 -19.42
N GLY A 106 -3.26 -14.59 -18.19
CA GLY A 106 -4.54 -14.98 -17.58
C GLY A 106 -4.64 -16.46 -17.21
N SER A 107 -3.51 -17.19 -17.19
CA SER A 107 -3.48 -18.62 -16.81
C SER A 107 -3.25 -18.84 -15.31
N ARG A 108 -3.00 -17.79 -14.56
CA ARG A 108 -2.78 -17.81 -13.10
C ARG A 108 -3.34 -16.56 -12.45
N ASP A 109 -3.91 -16.74 -11.27
CA ASP A 109 -4.36 -15.63 -10.42
C ASP A 109 -3.26 -15.16 -9.48
N LEU A 110 -3.25 -13.85 -9.17
CA LEU A 110 -2.48 -13.28 -8.09
C LEU A 110 -3.17 -13.61 -6.76
N LYS A 111 -2.51 -14.39 -5.90
CA LYS A 111 -3.08 -14.84 -4.62
C LYS A 111 -2.23 -14.36 -3.46
N TRP A 112 -2.83 -13.61 -2.54
CA TRP A 112 -2.14 -13.10 -1.35
C TRP A 112 -1.39 -14.20 -0.58
N GLN A 113 -2.01 -15.36 -0.40
CA GLN A 113 -1.39 -16.50 0.30
C GLN A 113 -0.10 -16.98 -0.36
N THR A 114 0.01 -16.88 -1.69
CA THR A 114 1.24 -17.21 -2.43
C THR A 114 2.27 -16.09 -2.32
N ILE A 115 1.83 -14.84 -2.49
CA ILE A 115 2.70 -13.65 -2.46
C ILE A 115 3.38 -13.51 -1.09
N ASN A 116 2.63 -13.73 -0.01
CA ASN A 116 3.10 -13.55 1.36
C ASN A 116 3.23 -14.88 2.13
N ASP A 117 3.55 -15.97 1.38
CA ASP A 117 3.83 -17.28 1.94
C ASP A 117 5.04 -17.22 2.90
N GLU A 118 4.95 -17.91 4.03
CA GLU A 118 5.99 -17.89 5.06
C GLU A 118 7.35 -18.36 4.58
N ASN A 119 7.38 -19.34 3.67
CA ASN A 119 8.61 -20.00 3.20
C ASN A 119 9.13 -19.42 1.88
N ASN A 120 8.21 -19.03 0.97
CA ASN A 120 8.55 -18.67 -0.40
C ASN A 120 8.02 -17.28 -0.83
N GLY A 121 7.25 -16.61 0.03
CA GLY A 121 6.71 -15.29 -0.27
C GLY A 121 7.76 -14.17 -0.16
N VAL A 122 7.33 -12.98 -0.48
CA VAL A 122 8.21 -11.79 -0.50
C VAL A 122 8.71 -11.37 0.89
N LEU A 123 7.98 -11.71 1.95
CA LEU A 123 8.41 -11.53 3.33
C LEU A 123 8.74 -12.89 3.98
N SER A 124 9.59 -13.68 3.31
CA SER A 124 10.15 -14.92 3.84
C SER A 124 11.64 -14.80 4.11
N GLN A 125 12.16 -15.66 5.00
CA GLN A 125 13.62 -15.76 5.25
C GLN A 125 14.38 -16.11 3.96
N ARG A 126 13.80 -16.97 3.11
CA ARG A 126 14.40 -17.32 1.82
C ARG A 126 14.58 -16.09 0.93
N PHE A 127 13.56 -15.24 0.85
CA PHE A 127 13.59 -14.03 0.01
C PHE A 127 14.59 -13.01 0.56
N SER A 128 14.55 -12.73 1.87
CA SER A 128 15.48 -11.82 2.54
C SER A 128 16.95 -12.28 2.37
N ASN A 129 17.24 -13.57 2.55
CA ASN A 129 18.60 -14.11 2.41
C ASN A 129 19.22 -13.89 1.02
N VAL A 130 18.37 -13.73 -0.01
CA VAL A 130 18.85 -13.47 -1.38
C VAL A 130 19.06 -11.97 -1.63
N PHE A 131 18.13 -11.12 -1.19
CA PHE A 131 18.11 -9.72 -1.58
C PHE A 131 18.71 -8.79 -0.53
N PHE A 132 18.46 -9.04 0.77
CA PHE A 132 18.99 -8.23 1.87
C PHE A 132 19.05 -9.06 3.16
N PRO A 133 20.08 -9.95 3.32
CA PRO A 133 20.16 -10.90 4.43
C PRO A 133 20.12 -10.26 5.82
N GLU A 134 20.66 -9.06 5.96
CA GLU A 134 20.73 -8.35 7.23
C GLU A 134 19.35 -7.93 7.76
N LEU A 135 18.31 -7.88 6.93
CA LEU A 135 16.92 -7.60 7.34
C LEU A 135 16.16 -8.84 7.84
N SER A 136 16.80 -10.01 7.86
CA SER A 136 16.16 -11.30 8.19
C SER A 136 15.44 -11.30 9.55
N THR A 137 15.95 -10.58 10.54
CA THR A 137 15.36 -10.47 11.88
C THR A 137 14.07 -9.65 11.93
N HIS A 138 13.78 -8.83 10.91
CA HIS A 138 12.62 -7.96 10.84
C HIS A 138 11.45 -8.57 10.05
N ILE A 139 11.68 -9.68 9.32
CA ILE A 139 10.73 -10.27 8.37
C ILE A 139 9.42 -10.64 9.04
N ASP A 140 9.46 -11.37 10.15
CA ASP A 140 8.23 -11.89 10.78
C ASP A 140 7.31 -10.79 11.27
N ALA A 141 7.86 -9.71 11.82
CA ALA A 141 7.08 -8.57 12.27
C ALA A 141 6.34 -7.90 11.11
N HIS A 142 7.06 -7.64 10.00
CA HIS A 142 6.47 -6.99 8.81
C HIS A 142 5.49 -7.91 8.09
N ARG A 143 5.77 -9.22 8.00
CA ARG A 143 4.83 -10.21 7.42
C ARG A 143 3.53 -10.27 8.22
N ASN A 144 3.62 -10.31 9.54
CA ASN A 144 2.44 -10.34 10.40
C ASN A 144 1.61 -9.06 10.28
N THR A 145 2.26 -7.91 10.21
CA THR A 145 1.59 -6.61 9.97
C THR A 145 0.86 -6.61 8.63
N ALA A 146 1.53 -7.01 7.55
CA ALA A 146 0.93 -7.07 6.21
C ALA A 146 -0.25 -8.06 6.16
N ASN A 147 -0.14 -9.22 6.79
CA ASN A 147 -1.23 -10.20 6.86
C ASN A 147 -2.42 -9.69 7.68
N SER A 148 -2.18 -8.99 8.79
CA SER A 148 -3.25 -8.43 9.62
C SER A 148 -4.04 -7.38 8.86
N VAL A 149 -3.35 -6.39 8.28
CA VAL A 149 -4.02 -5.31 7.56
C VAL A 149 -4.73 -5.83 6.31
N TYR A 150 -4.14 -6.77 5.57
CA TYR A 150 -4.79 -7.43 4.43
C TYR A 150 -6.09 -8.13 4.82
N ARG A 151 -6.08 -8.89 5.93
CA ARG A 151 -7.27 -9.58 6.42
C ARG A 151 -8.37 -8.60 6.82
N GLU A 152 -8.02 -7.55 7.56
CA GLU A 152 -8.96 -6.50 7.96
C GLU A 152 -9.62 -5.81 6.76
N LEU A 153 -8.83 -5.46 5.72
CA LEU A 153 -9.36 -4.86 4.49
C LEU A 153 -10.23 -5.85 3.71
N SER A 154 -9.91 -7.15 3.75
CA SER A 154 -10.69 -8.19 3.09
C SER A 154 -12.12 -8.32 3.64
N GLU A 155 -12.34 -7.98 4.91
CA GLU A 155 -13.68 -7.97 5.50
C GLU A 155 -14.63 -6.99 4.78
N PHE A 156 -14.10 -5.84 4.34
CA PHE A 156 -14.88 -4.88 3.55
C PHE A 156 -15.21 -5.41 2.15
N VAL A 157 -14.28 -6.11 1.51
CA VAL A 157 -14.49 -6.70 0.17
C VAL A 157 -15.52 -7.81 0.22
N HIS A 158 -15.40 -8.74 1.16
CA HIS A 158 -16.30 -9.89 1.29
C HIS A 158 -17.67 -9.55 1.87
N GLY A 159 -17.89 -8.30 2.28
CA GLY A 159 -19.19 -7.86 2.77
C GLY A 159 -19.57 -8.46 4.12
N ASN A 160 -18.59 -8.70 4.99
CA ASN A 160 -18.84 -9.18 6.33
C ASN A 160 -19.78 -8.24 7.10
N TYR A 161 -20.69 -8.83 7.86
CA TYR A 161 -21.75 -8.10 8.57
C TYR A 161 -21.25 -6.96 9.47
N SER A 162 -20.06 -7.14 10.08
CA SER A 162 -19.38 -6.13 10.89
C SER A 162 -19.02 -4.85 10.12
N THR A 163 -18.87 -4.97 8.79
CA THR A 163 -18.51 -3.85 7.91
C THR A 163 -19.71 -3.16 7.27
N TRP A 164 -20.92 -3.64 7.57
CA TRP A 164 -22.15 -3.01 7.06
C TRP A 164 -22.42 -1.72 7.82
N ASN A 165 -22.47 -0.63 7.09
CA ASN A 165 -23.02 0.61 7.60
C ASN A 165 -24.55 0.44 7.63
N ARG A 166 -25.14 0.22 8.82
CA ARG A 166 -26.58 -0.07 9.00
C ARG A 166 -27.47 1.16 8.85
N GLU A 167 -26.86 2.32 8.89
CA GLU A 167 -27.57 3.54 8.57
C GLU A 167 -27.84 3.54 7.06
N LYS A 168 -29.01 4.02 6.66
CA LYS A 168 -29.36 4.17 5.23
C LYS A 168 -28.16 4.75 4.51
N PRO A 169 -27.98 4.52 3.19
CA PRO A 169 -26.90 5.13 2.43
C PRO A 169 -27.08 6.66 2.38
N SER A 170 -27.05 7.27 3.55
CA SER A 170 -26.78 8.68 3.69
C SER A 170 -25.28 8.78 3.52
N LEU A 171 -24.89 9.25 2.37
CA LEU A 171 -23.58 9.81 2.19
C LEU A 171 -23.40 10.80 3.35
N SER A 172 -22.52 10.53 4.27
CA SER A 172 -22.21 11.40 5.42
C SER A 172 -20.77 11.16 5.82
N VAL A 173 -20.14 12.17 6.36
CA VAL A 173 -18.79 12.03 6.94
C VAL A 173 -18.86 11.06 8.12
N ASN A 174 -17.99 10.07 8.11
CA ASN A 174 -17.86 9.09 9.19
C ASN A 174 -16.41 9.12 9.72
N GLU A 175 -16.19 9.92 10.76
CA GLU A 175 -14.87 10.13 11.37
C GLU A 175 -14.24 8.83 11.85
N ASN A 176 -15.03 7.87 12.34
CA ASN A 176 -14.50 6.58 12.77
C ASN A 176 -13.95 5.76 11.61
N LEU A 177 -14.63 5.75 10.44
CA LEU A 177 -14.13 5.07 9.25
C LEU A 177 -12.92 5.80 8.64
N ILE A 178 -12.88 7.13 8.71
CA ILE A 178 -11.71 7.93 8.31
C ILE A 178 -10.51 7.58 9.18
N GLU A 179 -10.69 7.49 10.50
CA GLU A 179 -9.61 7.11 11.43
C GLU A 179 -9.16 5.65 11.22
N GLN A 180 -10.09 4.73 10.99
CA GLN A 180 -9.78 3.35 10.65
C GLN A 180 -8.98 3.25 9.34
N TYR A 181 -9.32 4.08 8.34
CA TYR A 181 -8.56 4.17 7.10
C TYR A 181 -7.14 4.66 7.36
N ARG A 182 -6.97 5.75 8.11
CA ARG A 182 -5.67 6.32 8.46
C ARG A 182 -4.75 5.28 9.09
N GLN A 183 -5.24 4.53 10.07
CA GLN A 183 -4.47 3.49 10.76
C GLN A 183 -4.00 2.39 9.81
N ARG A 184 -4.89 1.89 8.94
CA ARG A 184 -4.55 0.85 7.97
C ARG A 184 -3.60 1.35 6.89
N PHE A 185 -3.80 2.57 6.44
CA PHE A 185 -2.91 3.19 5.47
C PHE A 185 -1.47 3.32 6.02
N GLN A 186 -1.31 3.73 7.27
CA GLN A 186 0.02 3.80 7.91
C GLN A 186 0.71 2.43 7.96
N LEU A 187 -0.01 1.36 8.28
CA LEU A 187 0.54 0.00 8.29
C LEU A 187 0.92 -0.47 6.89
N ILE A 188 0.16 -0.09 5.87
CA ILE A 188 0.45 -0.38 4.46
C ILE A 188 1.69 0.38 4.01
N SER A 189 1.77 1.69 4.31
CA SER A 189 2.94 2.51 3.99
C SER A 189 4.22 1.87 4.54
N LEU A 190 4.22 1.55 5.83
CA LEU A 190 5.34 0.88 6.49
C LEU A 190 5.72 -0.44 5.81
N ALA A 191 4.73 -1.30 5.55
CA ALA A 191 4.96 -2.61 4.93
C ALA A 191 5.50 -2.49 3.50
N CYS A 192 4.98 -1.54 2.72
CA CYS A 192 5.43 -1.28 1.35
C CYS A 192 6.86 -0.73 1.30
N HIS A 193 7.19 0.25 2.14
CA HIS A 193 8.55 0.79 2.21
C HIS A 193 9.56 -0.25 2.68
N PHE A 194 9.21 -1.07 3.67
CA PHE A 194 10.08 -2.17 4.09
C PHE A 194 10.30 -3.18 2.97
N LEU A 195 9.24 -3.59 2.28
CA LEU A 195 9.32 -4.56 1.18
C LEU A 195 10.17 -4.05 0.01
N LEU A 196 9.95 -2.79 -0.42
CA LEU A 196 10.75 -2.17 -1.48
C LEU A 196 12.21 -2.03 -1.06
N SER A 197 12.46 -1.63 0.19
CA SER A 197 13.81 -1.53 0.74
C SER A 197 14.52 -2.89 0.77
N MET A 198 13.86 -3.92 1.25
CA MET A 198 14.39 -5.27 1.29
C MET A 198 14.74 -5.79 -0.11
N ARG A 199 13.87 -5.51 -1.09
CA ARG A 199 14.07 -6.03 -2.44
C ARG A 199 15.09 -5.25 -3.27
N TYR A 200 15.13 -3.92 -3.14
CA TYR A 200 15.83 -3.11 -4.14
C TYR A 200 16.98 -2.26 -3.60
N LEU A 201 17.06 -1.93 -2.29
CA LEU A 201 18.07 -1.00 -1.78
C LEU A 201 19.51 -1.37 -2.14
N LYS A 202 19.84 -2.65 -2.13
CA LYS A 202 21.19 -3.13 -2.49
C LYS A 202 21.46 -3.19 -4.00
N GLU A 203 20.43 -3.06 -4.83
CA GLU A 203 20.55 -3.05 -6.29
C GLU A 203 20.56 -1.63 -6.88
N ILE A 204 20.18 -0.63 -6.08
CA ILE A 204 20.16 0.77 -6.52
C ILE A 204 21.59 1.31 -6.61
N GLU A 205 21.88 1.99 -7.72
CA GLU A 205 23.13 2.69 -7.91
C GLU A 205 23.35 3.74 -6.78
N PRO A 206 24.53 3.77 -6.11
CA PRO A 206 24.74 4.65 -4.96
C PRO A 206 24.42 6.12 -5.20
N GLN A 207 24.65 6.63 -6.44
CA GLN A 207 24.33 8.00 -6.82
C GLN A 207 22.83 8.30 -6.90
N LYS A 208 21.96 7.28 -6.88
CA LYS A 208 20.50 7.43 -6.92
C LYS A 208 19.84 7.27 -5.56
N LEU A 209 20.55 6.75 -4.55
CA LEU A 209 20.00 6.49 -3.22
C LEU A 209 19.43 7.76 -2.55
N HIS A 210 20.06 8.91 -2.79
CA HIS A 210 19.59 10.18 -2.21
C HIS A 210 18.16 10.55 -2.58
N LYS A 211 17.61 10.03 -3.69
CA LYS A 211 16.24 10.29 -4.13
C LYS A 211 15.21 9.73 -3.16
N ILE A 212 15.47 8.54 -2.60
CA ILE A 212 14.53 7.83 -1.73
C ILE A 212 14.89 7.92 -0.24
N GLU A 213 16.03 8.52 0.09
CA GLU A 213 16.57 8.56 1.45
C GLU A 213 15.58 9.13 2.46
N VAL A 214 14.99 10.29 2.17
CA VAL A 214 14.09 10.99 3.08
C VAL A 214 12.90 10.11 3.44
N HIS A 215 12.22 9.55 2.45
CA HIS A 215 11.02 8.74 2.67
C HIS A 215 11.31 7.40 3.33
N VAL A 216 12.43 6.76 2.96
CA VAL A 216 12.85 5.50 3.59
C VAL A 216 13.23 5.74 5.05
N MET A 217 13.95 6.82 5.33
CA MET A 217 14.35 7.16 6.70
C MET A 217 13.16 7.58 7.56
N ASP A 218 12.17 8.29 7.02
CA ASP A 218 10.95 8.66 7.76
C ASP A 218 10.20 7.41 8.27
N GLU A 219 10.13 6.36 7.45
CA GLU A 219 9.39 5.14 7.79
C GLU A 219 10.24 4.09 8.53
N LEU A 220 11.54 3.97 8.21
CA LEU A 220 12.35 2.81 8.57
C LEU A 220 13.65 3.16 9.33
N GLN A 221 13.84 4.40 9.80
CA GLN A 221 15.04 4.80 10.53
C GLN A 221 15.31 3.99 11.81
N TYR A 222 14.31 3.31 12.35
CA TYR A 222 14.48 2.43 13.51
C TYR A 222 15.25 1.14 13.18
N ILE A 223 15.45 0.81 11.89
CA ILE A 223 16.20 -0.36 11.42
C ILE A 223 17.65 0.06 11.16
N PRO A 224 18.63 -0.39 11.98
CA PRO A 224 20.05 0.00 11.83
C PRO A 224 20.63 -0.34 10.46
N GLU A 225 20.26 -1.48 9.92
CA GLU A 225 20.75 -2.01 8.66
C GLU A 225 20.34 -1.11 7.47
N ILE A 226 19.17 -0.51 7.53
CA ILE A 226 18.71 0.47 6.54
C ILE A 226 19.47 1.78 6.70
N ARG A 227 19.66 2.27 7.95
CA ARG A 227 20.46 3.49 8.18
C ARG A 227 21.87 3.38 7.60
N LEU A 228 22.50 2.21 7.72
CA LEU A 228 23.84 1.97 7.19
C LEU A 228 23.91 2.15 5.66
N VAL A 229 22.87 1.79 4.92
CA VAL A 229 22.85 1.98 3.46
C VAL A 229 22.97 3.46 3.08
N PHE A 230 22.39 4.34 3.90
CA PHE A 230 22.42 5.80 3.70
C PHE A 230 23.59 6.49 4.46
N GLY A 231 24.55 5.74 4.98
CA GLY A 231 25.72 6.29 5.68
C GLY A 231 25.49 6.68 7.15
N GLY A 232 24.36 6.26 7.73
CA GLY A 232 24.03 6.50 9.14
C GLY A 232 24.77 5.57 10.09
N ALA A 233 24.77 5.92 11.41
CA ALA A 233 25.40 5.12 12.44
C ALA A 233 24.60 3.85 12.79
N VAL A 234 25.30 2.78 13.20
CA VAL A 234 24.67 1.53 13.68
C VAL A 234 23.90 1.75 14.97
N GLU A 235 24.45 2.57 15.90
CA GLU A 235 23.80 2.94 17.16
C GLU A 235 23.11 4.29 17.00
N GLY A 236 21.79 4.30 17.19
CA GLY A 236 21.05 5.56 17.35
C GLY A 236 21.46 6.20 18.68
N LYS A 237 21.91 7.46 18.61
CA LYS A 237 22.15 8.29 19.80
C LYS A 237 20.81 8.64 20.45
#